data_18984362a69f1294b9039a54b1a561fd
#
_entry.id   18984362a69f1294b9039a54b1a561fd
#
_cell.length_a   1.000
_cell.length_b   1.000
_cell.length_c   1.000
_cell.angle_alpha   90.00
_cell.angle_beta   90.00
_cell.angle_gamma   90.00
#
_symmetry.space_group_name_H-M   'P 1'
#
loop_
_entity.id
_entity.type
_entity.pdbx_description
1 polymer ?
#
loop_
_entity_poly.entity_id
_entity_poly.type
_entity_poly.pdbx_seq_one_letter_code
_entity_poly.pdbx_strand_id
1 'polypeptide(L)'
;MDKVAVVIPNYNGYRYLETCFAALAKQTFTEFTTYFVDNGSQDESCAFLREHYPETKIIQLDDNYGFSRAVNEGIRQSKEPYVILLNNDTEVFQDFVERLYEGICKRKNAFACSAKLISYQERDKIDDAGNYYNMLGWAFARGKGKPVSEFETSDRIFAACAGAAIYRREFL
;
A
#
# COMPACT_ATOMS: atom_id res chain seq x y z
N MET A 1 -10.83 -18.01 3.82
CA MET A 1 -10.32 -17.43 2.56
C MET A 1 -10.05 -15.96 2.84
N ASP A 2 -8.83 -15.49 2.59
CA ASP A 2 -8.47 -14.13 2.90
C ASP A 2 -9.30 -13.12 2.12
N LYS A 3 -9.52 -11.96 2.73
CA LYS A 3 -10.38 -10.90 2.16
C LYS A 3 -9.57 -9.86 1.42
N VAL A 4 -8.29 -9.71 1.80
CA VAL A 4 -7.43 -8.64 1.31
C VAL A 4 -6.12 -9.20 0.77
N ALA A 5 -5.72 -8.80 -0.43
CA ALA A 5 -4.36 -8.94 -0.93
C ALA A 5 -3.58 -7.67 -0.61
N VAL A 6 -2.40 -7.79 -0.01
CA VAL A 6 -1.45 -6.68 0.16
C VAL A 6 -0.35 -6.87 -0.88
N VAL A 7 -0.33 -6.02 -1.90
CA VAL A 7 0.63 -6.07 -3.01
C VAL A 7 1.74 -5.05 -2.77
N ILE A 8 2.97 -5.53 -2.68
CA ILE A 8 4.17 -4.74 -2.37
C ILE A 8 5.15 -4.87 -3.54
N PRO A 9 5.24 -3.86 -4.43
CA PRO A 9 6.27 -3.83 -5.47
C PRO A 9 7.64 -3.50 -4.86
N ASN A 10 8.69 -4.14 -5.36
CA ASN A 10 10.06 -3.94 -4.92
C ASN A 10 11.04 -3.90 -6.08
N TYR A 11 12.03 -3.02 -5.99
CA TYR A 11 13.22 -3.03 -6.82
C TYR A 11 14.41 -2.53 -6.01
N ASN A 12 15.37 -3.44 -5.70
CA ASN A 12 16.56 -3.15 -4.90
C ASN A 12 16.25 -2.44 -3.56
N GLY A 13 15.17 -2.89 -2.88
CA GLY A 13 14.63 -2.24 -1.69
C GLY A 13 14.94 -2.94 -0.37
N TYR A 14 15.90 -3.85 -0.34
CA TYR A 14 16.25 -4.69 0.82
C TYR A 14 16.27 -3.92 2.16
N ARG A 15 16.87 -2.73 2.17
CA ARG A 15 17.02 -1.88 3.37
C ARG A 15 15.71 -1.46 4.04
N TYR A 16 14.58 -1.54 3.35
CA TYR A 16 13.28 -1.14 3.87
C TYR A 16 12.44 -2.32 4.37
N LEU A 17 12.76 -3.55 3.92
CA LEU A 17 11.89 -4.71 4.09
C LEU A 17 11.68 -5.10 5.54
N GLU A 18 12.73 -5.02 6.38
CA GLU A 18 12.60 -5.35 7.80
C GLU A 18 11.53 -4.48 8.49
N THR A 19 11.59 -3.16 8.30
CA THR A 19 10.60 -2.23 8.88
C THR A 19 9.20 -2.46 8.34
N CYS A 20 9.05 -2.59 7.03
CA CYS A 20 7.76 -2.78 6.37
C CYS A 20 7.09 -4.10 6.81
N PHE A 21 7.83 -5.21 6.73
CA PHE A 21 7.28 -6.53 7.04
C PHE A 21 7.09 -6.77 8.54
N ALA A 22 7.96 -6.23 9.40
CA ALA A 22 7.74 -6.27 10.85
C ALA A 22 6.46 -5.51 11.27
N ALA A 23 6.11 -4.43 10.58
CA ALA A 23 4.87 -3.70 10.80
C ALA A 23 3.64 -4.47 10.28
N LEU A 24 3.75 -5.16 9.14
CA LEU A 24 2.70 -6.02 8.60
C LEU A 24 2.46 -7.27 9.49
N ALA A 25 3.50 -7.88 10.04
CA ALA A 25 3.38 -9.02 10.94
C ALA A 25 2.63 -8.70 12.25
N LYS A 26 2.51 -7.42 12.62
CA LYS A 26 1.80 -6.94 13.82
C LYS A 26 0.36 -6.50 13.56
N GLN A 27 -0.18 -6.73 12.35
CA GLN A 27 -1.54 -6.29 12.03
C GLN A 27 -2.59 -6.99 12.87
N THR A 28 -3.59 -6.23 13.34
CA THR A 28 -4.76 -6.75 14.08
C THR A 28 -5.70 -7.55 13.18
N PHE A 29 -5.83 -7.15 11.92
CA PHE A 29 -6.58 -7.87 10.91
C PHE A 29 -5.72 -8.97 10.29
N THR A 30 -6.16 -10.23 10.37
CA THR A 30 -5.38 -11.42 9.97
C THR A 30 -5.83 -12.07 8.67
N GLU A 31 -6.99 -11.65 8.11
CA GLU A 31 -7.55 -12.23 6.88
C GLU A 31 -6.97 -11.56 5.61
N PHE A 32 -5.64 -11.50 5.52
CA PHE A 32 -4.95 -10.98 4.32
C PHE A 32 -3.77 -11.86 3.90
N THR A 33 -3.46 -11.81 2.61
CA THR A 33 -2.28 -12.46 2.02
C THR A 33 -1.34 -11.37 1.48
N THR A 34 -0.05 -11.47 1.78
CA THR A 34 0.97 -10.56 1.25
C THR A 34 1.56 -11.12 -0.05
N TYR A 35 1.55 -10.29 -1.10
CA TYR A 35 2.17 -10.54 -2.39
C TYR A 35 3.33 -9.55 -2.57
N PHE A 36 4.53 -10.06 -2.50
CA PHE A 36 5.74 -9.29 -2.78
C PHE A 36 6.13 -9.47 -4.23
N VAL A 37 6.17 -8.37 -4.99
CA VAL A 37 6.52 -8.40 -6.41
C VAL A 37 7.91 -7.85 -6.60
N ASP A 38 8.86 -8.74 -6.74
CA ASP A 38 10.24 -8.39 -7.02
C ASP A 38 10.42 -8.09 -8.50
N ASN A 39 10.73 -6.83 -8.80
CA ASN A 39 10.83 -6.30 -10.15
C ASN A 39 12.26 -6.38 -10.71
N GLY A 40 12.87 -7.57 -10.62
CA GLY A 40 14.21 -7.84 -11.11
C GLY A 40 15.33 -7.31 -10.19
N SER A 41 15.16 -7.37 -8.87
CA SER A 41 16.18 -6.94 -7.91
C SER A 41 17.44 -7.81 -7.99
N GLN A 42 18.57 -7.18 -7.70
CA GLN A 42 19.88 -7.80 -7.61
C GLN A 42 20.43 -7.83 -6.16
N ASP A 43 19.62 -7.39 -5.20
CA ASP A 43 19.94 -7.38 -3.78
C ASP A 43 19.37 -8.60 -3.03
N GLU A 44 19.55 -8.65 -1.71
CA GLU A 44 19.10 -9.75 -0.86
C GLU A 44 17.59 -9.74 -0.54
N SER A 45 16.78 -8.92 -1.21
CA SER A 45 15.35 -8.74 -0.92
C SER A 45 14.59 -10.06 -0.85
N CYS A 46 14.70 -10.90 -1.88
CA CYS A 46 13.98 -12.17 -1.95
C CYS A 46 14.50 -13.21 -0.97
N ALA A 47 15.82 -13.24 -0.73
CA ALA A 47 16.43 -14.16 0.23
C ALA A 47 15.95 -13.86 1.65
N PHE A 48 15.97 -12.58 2.02
CA PHE A 48 15.50 -12.10 3.31
C PHE A 48 14.03 -12.50 3.58
N LEU A 49 13.13 -12.31 2.62
CA LEU A 49 11.73 -12.65 2.81
C LEU A 49 11.48 -14.15 2.91
N ARG A 50 12.21 -14.97 2.15
CA ARG A 50 12.08 -16.44 2.26
C ARG A 50 12.52 -16.95 3.63
N GLU A 51 13.51 -16.32 4.23
CA GLU A 51 14.05 -16.70 5.54
C GLU A 51 13.14 -16.22 6.68
N HIS A 52 12.71 -14.94 6.66
CA HIS A 52 12.07 -14.31 7.81
C HIS A 52 10.54 -14.24 7.71
N TYR A 53 9.97 -14.30 6.48
CA TYR A 53 8.52 -14.16 6.21
C TYR A 53 8.05 -15.19 5.17
N PRO A 54 8.20 -16.51 5.46
CA PRO A 54 7.97 -17.59 4.50
C PRO A 54 6.52 -17.70 3.99
N GLU A 55 5.56 -17.12 4.68
CA GLU A 55 4.15 -17.05 4.27
C GLU A 55 3.90 -16.04 3.12
N THR A 56 4.89 -15.16 2.84
CA THR A 56 4.77 -14.16 1.78
C THR A 56 4.85 -14.81 0.40
N LYS A 57 3.89 -14.51 -0.45
CA LYS A 57 3.92 -14.95 -1.85
C LYS A 57 4.85 -14.07 -2.67
N ILE A 58 6.00 -14.60 -3.02
CA ILE A 58 7.02 -13.89 -3.80
C ILE A 58 6.81 -14.15 -5.29
N ILE A 59 6.62 -13.07 -6.04
CA ILE A 59 6.51 -13.03 -7.50
C ILE A 59 7.78 -12.36 -8.02
N GLN A 60 8.65 -13.13 -8.68
CA GLN A 60 9.90 -12.58 -9.24
C GLN A 60 9.74 -12.33 -10.73
N LEU A 61 10.03 -11.11 -11.16
CA LEU A 61 10.18 -10.73 -12.55
C LEU A 61 11.66 -10.82 -12.95
N ASP A 62 11.90 -11.06 -14.22
CA ASP A 62 13.24 -11.27 -14.78
C ASP A 62 13.98 -9.96 -15.05
N ASP A 63 13.29 -8.81 -15.05
CA ASP A 63 13.86 -7.48 -15.27
C ASP A 63 13.01 -6.39 -14.59
N ASN A 64 13.53 -5.17 -14.53
CA ASN A 64 12.80 -4.00 -14.04
C ASN A 64 11.87 -3.43 -15.11
N TYR A 65 10.61 -3.80 -15.04
CA TYR A 65 9.54 -3.34 -15.94
C TYR A 65 8.81 -2.08 -15.46
N GLY A 66 9.28 -1.44 -14.40
CA GLY A 66 8.67 -0.27 -13.79
C GLY A 66 7.55 -0.61 -12.81
N PHE A 67 7.19 0.39 -12.02
CA PHE A 67 6.24 0.27 -10.91
C PHE A 67 4.87 -0.29 -11.34
N SER A 68 4.28 0.28 -12.39
CA SER A 68 2.92 -0.09 -12.83
C SER A 68 2.81 -1.55 -13.24
N ARG A 69 3.83 -2.10 -13.94
CA ARG A 69 3.83 -3.51 -14.34
C ARG A 69 3.98 -4.43 -13.14
N ALA A 70 4.86 -4.10 -12.20
CA ALA A 70 5.03 -4.88 -10.98
C ALA A 70 3.73 -4.94 -10.17
N VAL A 71 3.06 -3.80 -9.97
CA VAL A 71 1.77 -3.72 -9.28
C VAL A 71 0.71 -4.57 -10.00
N ASN A 72 0.57 -4.42 -11.32
CA ASN A 72 -0.41 -5.17 -12.12
C ASN A 72 -0.16 -6.68 -12.05
N GLU A 73 1.09 -7.11 -11.99
CA GLU A 73 1.43 -8.52 -11.85
C GLU A 73 0.98 -9.08 -10.48
N GLY A 74 1.19 -8.33 -9.41
CA GLY A 74 0.69 -8.68 -8.08
C GLY A 74 -0.85 -8.76 -8.03
N ILE A 75 -1.52 -7.78 -8.64
CA ILE A 75 -2.98 -7.78 -8.77
C ILE A 75 -3.44 -9.02 -9.54
N ARG A 76 -2.82 -9.34 -10.66
CA ARG A 76 -3.19 -10.47 -11.53
C ARG A 76 -3.05 -11.82 -10.83
N GLN A 77 -2.02 -12.00 -10.01
CA GLN A 77 -1.77 -13.25 -9.30
C GLN A 77 -2.56 -13.39 -7.99
N SER A 78 -3.04 -12.29 -7.42
CA SER A 78 -3.92 -12.31 -6.26
C SER A 78 -5.37 -12.63 -6.65
N LYS A 79 -6.19 -13.08 -5.70
CA LYS A 79 -7.59 -13.47 -5.93
C LYS A 79 -8.58 -12.84 -4.94
N GLU A 80 -8.08 -12.18 -3.94
CA GLU A 80 -8.84 -11.56 -2.87
C GLU A 80 -9.73 -10.43 -3.40
N PRO A 81 -10.94 -10.22 -2.85
CA PRO A 81 -11.89 -9.22 -3.37
C PRO A 81 -11.44 -7.77 -3.17
N TYR A 82 -10.50 -7.54 -2.27
CA TYR A 82 -9.88 -6.23 -2.03
C TYR A 82 -8.37 -6.30 -2.20
N VAL A 83 -7.79 -5.24 -2.73
CA VAL A 83 -6.35 -5.15 -2.97
C VAL A 83 -5.81 -3.89 -2.31
N ILE A 84 -4.87 -4.04 -1.39
CA ILE A 84 -4.05 -2.94 -0.88
C ILE A 84 -2.79 -2.87 -1.73
N LEU A 85 -2.49 -1.69 -2.28
CA LEU A 85 -1.19 -1.37 -2.81
C LEU A 85 -0.39 -0.68 -1.70
N LEU A 86 0.80 -1.17 -1.42
CA LEU A 86 1.66 -0.68 -0.35
C LEU A 86 3.10 -0.59 -0.84
N ASN A 87 3.72 0.57 -0.72
CA ASN A 87 5.14 0.72 -1.00
C ASN A 87 5.99 0.02 0.06
N ASN A 88 7.12 -0.54 -0.36
CA ASN A 88 8.05 -1.26 0.52
C ASN A 88 8.80 -0.36 1.53
N ASP A 89 8.82 0.96 1.30
CA ASP A 89 9.46 1.98 2.15
C ASP A 89 8.50 2.60 3.18
N THR A 90 7.42 1.91 3.51
CA THR A 90 6.41 2.37 4.48
C THR A 90 6.47 1.58 5.79
N GLU A 91 6.16 2.27 6.88
CA GLU A 91 5.91 1.68 8.20
C GLU A 91 4.44 1.90 8.56
N VAL A 92 3.66 0.82 8.65
CA VAL A 92 2.22 0.91 8.89
C VAL A 92 1.87 0.71 10.36
N PHE A 93 0.82 1.40 10.85
CA PHE A 93 0.27 1.15 12.18
C PHE A 93 -0.40 -0.24 12.23
N GLN A 94 -0.49 -0.81 13.43
CA GLN A 94 -1.00 -2.18 13.63
C GLN A 94 -2.47 -2.39 13.21
N ASP A 95 -3.26 -1.33 13.07
CA ASP A 95 -4.65 -1.35 12.63
C ASP A 95 -4.82 -0.89 11.15
N PHE A 96 -3.73 -0.79 10.39
CA PHE A 96 -3.74 -0.25 9.03
C PHE A 96 -4.64 -1.04 8.07
N VAL A 97 -4.48 -2.35 7.99
CA VAL A 97 -5.28 -3.20 7.09
C VAL A 97 -6.75 -3.17 7.51
N GLU A 98 -7.03 -3.27 8.81
CA GLU A 98 -8.37 -3.20 9.38
C GLU A 98 -9.08 -1.90 9.04
N ARG A 99 -8.43 -0.75 9.28
CA ARG A 99 -8.99 0.58 9.00
C ARG A 99 -9.29 0.82 7.54
N LEU A 100 -8.40 0.38 6.65
CA LEU A 100 -8.64 0.49 5.21
C LEU A 100 -9.79 -0.41 4.77
N TYR A 101 -9.84 -1.66 5.24
CA TYR A 101 -10.90 -2.61 4.93
C TYR A 101 -12.26 -2.12 5.43
N GLU A 102 -12.36 -1.68 6.68
CA GLU A 102 -13.59 -1.06 7.20
C GLU A 102 -13.99 0.19 6.42
N GLY A 103 -13.03 1.05 6.10
CA GLY A 103 -13.26 2.30 5.39
C GLY A 103 -13.92 2.08 4.03
N ILE A 104 -13.40 1.12 3.25
CA ILE A 104 -13.95 0.79 1.92
C ILE A 104 -15.29 0.04 2.05
N CYS A 105 -15.47 -0.81 3.05
CA CYS A 105 -16.72 -1.55 3.27
C CYS A 105 -17.88 -0.63 3.69
N LYS A 106 -17.63 0.41 4.49
CA LYS A 106 -18.65 1.39 4.91
C LYS A 106 -19.26 2.18 3.75
N ARG A 107 -18.60 2.23 2.58
CA ARG A 107 -19.04 3.02 1.41
C ARG A 107 -19.14 2.13 0.16
N LYS A 108 -20.31 1.57 -0.09
CA LYS A 108 -20.55 0.62 -1.21
C LYS A 108 -20.07 1.15 -2.58
N ASN A 109 -20.15 2.46 -2.80
CA ASN A 109 -19.78 3.10 -4.06
C ASN A 109 -18.33 3.63 -4.08
N ALA A 110 -17.53 3.37 -3.04
CA ALA A 110 -16.14 3.77 -3.04
C ALA A 110 -15.34 2.82 -3.93
N PHE A 111 -14.65 3.38 -4.93
CA PHE A 111 -13.67 2.68 -5.76
C PHE A 111 -12.43 2.31 -4.94
N ALA A 112 -11.91 3.29 -4.19
CA ALA A 112 -10.71 3.15 -3.37
C ALA A 112 -10.82 3.90 -2.05
N CYS A 113 -9.96 3.53 -1.10
CA CYS A 113 -9.76 4.26 0.14
C CYS A 113 -8.25 4.48 0.35
N SER A 114 -7.81 5.74 0.47
CA SER A 114 -6.41 6.07 0.70
C SER A 114 -6.11 6.11 2.20
N ALA A 115 -4.95 5.59 2.59
CA ALA A 115 -4.43 5.85 3.92
C ALA A 115 -4.00 7.32 4.04
N LYS A 116 -3.97 7.81 5.27
CA LYS A 116 -3.29 9.04 5.64
C LYS A 116 -1.79 8.72 5.82
N LEU A 117 -0.96 9.22 4.91
CA LEU A 117 0.49 9.07 4.99
C LEU A 117 1.09 10.23 5.79
N ILE A 118 1.85 9.89 6.80
CA ILE A 118 2.59 10.82 7.65
C ILE A 118 4.04 10.84 7.17
N SER A 119 4.66 12.00 7.11
CA SER A 119 6.07 12.12 6.73
C SER A 119 6.97 11.30 7.67
N TYR A 120 7.85 10.48 7.11
CA TYR A 120 8.77 9.67 7.90
C TYR A 120 9.80 10.52 8.65
N GLN A 121 10.18 11.66 8.07
CA GLN A 121 11.17 12.58 8.63
C GLN A 121 10.56 13.58 9.61
N GLU A 122 9.31 14.02 9.36
CA GLU A 122 8.58 15.00 10.18
C GLU A 122 7.24 14.38 10.61
N ARG A 123 7.26 13.57 11.67
CA ARG A 123 6.15 12.75 12.14
C ARG A 123 4.89 13.53 12.58
N ASP A 124 4.97 14.85 12.66
CA ASP A 124 3.86 15.77 12.93
C ASP A 124 3.21 16.32 11.65
N LYS A 125 3.75 15.98 10.45
CA LYS A 125 3.28 16.47 9.15
C LYS A 125 2.71 15.39 8.25
N ILE A 126 1.72 15.77 7.46
CA ILE A 126 1.15 14.94 6.39
C ILE A 126 2.12 14.89 5.21
N ASP A 127 2.34 13.69 4.68
CA ASP A 127 2.93 13.49 3.35
C ASP A 127 1.84 13.42 2.27
N ASP A 128 0.81 12.60 2.49
CA ASP A 128 -0.35 12.50 1.59
C ASP A 128 -1.62 12.07 2.38
N ALA A 129 -2.72 12.75 2.14
CA ALA A 129 -4.04 12.38 2.69
C ALA A 129 -5.09 12.18 1.56
N GLY A 130 -4.63 11.74 0.39
CA GLY A 130 -5.40 11.60 -0.83
C GLY A 130 -5.13 12.71 -1.84
N ASN A 131 -5.60 12.55 -3.06
CA ASN A 131 -5.32 13.50 -4.11
C ASN A 131 -6.57 14.27 -4.53
N TYR A 132 -6.38 15.55 -4.83
CA TYR A 132 -7.35 16.42 -5.48
C TYR A 132 -6.94 16.71 -6.92
N TYR A 133 -7.94 17.04 -7.73
CA TYR A 133 -7.78 17.40 -9.12
C TYR A 133 -8.54 18.70 -9.40
N ASN A 134 -7.91 19.67 -10.04
CA ASN A 134 -8.56 20.92 -10.38
C ASN A 134 -8.99 21.01 -11.84
N MET A 135 -9.79 22.02 -12.19
CA MET A 135 -10.33 22.22 -13.55
C MET A 135 -9.25 22.47 -14.60
N LEU A 136 -8.01 22.83 -14.20
CA LEU A 136 -6.90 23.08 -15.11
C LEU A 136 -6.07 21.82 -15.40
N GLY A 137 -6.50 20.66 -14.88
CA GLY A 137 -5.78 19.40 -15.11
C GLY A 137 -4.65 19.11 -14.10
N TRP A 138 -4.56 19.81 -12.99
CA TRP A 138 -3.50 19.62 -12.00
C TRP A 138 -3.97 18.72 -10.86
N ALA A 139 -3.17 17.71 -10.56
CA ALA A 139 -3.31 16.88 -9.36
C ALA A 139 -2.38 17.40 -8.25
N PHE A 140 -2.87 17.38 -7.01
CA PHE A 140 -2.07 17.76 -5.85
C PHE A 140 -2.47 16.93 -4.62
N ALA A 141 -1.46 16.64 -3.77
CA ALA A 141 -1.66 15.90 -2.55
C ALA A 141 -2.39 16.74 -1.50
N ARG A 142 -3.48 16.17 -0.93
CA ARG A 142 -4.22 16.78 0.16
C ARG A 142 -3.35 16.81 1.42
N GLY A 143 -3.16 18.00 1.96
CA GLY A 143 -2.53 18.19 3.26
C GLY A 143 -1.02 18.10 3.30
N LYS A 144 -0.31 17.90 2.16
CA LYS A 144 1.15 17.79 2.16
C LYS A 144 1.82 18.94 2.92
N GLY A 145 2.66 18.59 3.91
CA GLY A 145 3.40 19.53 4.77
C GLY A 145 2.56 20.19 5.88
N LYS A 146 1.25 19.90 5.98
CA LYS A 146 0.39 20.40 7.04
C LYS A 146 0.44 19.54 8.31
N PRO A 147 0.07 20.08 9.49
CA PRO A 147 -0.01 19.31 10.72
C PRO A 147 -0.98 18.12 10.62
N VAL A 148 -0.59 16.97 11.17
CA VAL A 148 -1.44 15.75 11.22
C VAL A 148 -2.76 16.00 11.94
N SER A 149 -2.78 16.87 12.94
CA SER A 149 -3.96 17.24 13.73
C SER A 149 -5.08 17.92 12.94
N GLU A 150 -4.78 18.48 11.77
CA GLU A 150 -5.80 19.05 10.88
C GLU A 150 -6.54 17.96 10.04
N PHE A 151 -6.09 16.68 10.08
CA PHE A 151 -6.59 15.61 9.24
C PHE A 151 -7.08 14.40 10.05
N GLU A 152 -7.84 14.64 11.12
CA GLU A 152 -8.36 13.57 11.99
C GLU A 152 -9.61 12.88 11.42
N THR A 153 -10.33 13.57 10.53
CA THR A 153 -11.57 13.04 9.93
C THR A 153 -11.37 12.61 8.50
N SER A 154 -12.02 11.47 8.14
CA SER A 154 -12.07 11.00 6.76
C SER A 154 -12.87 11.94 5.87
N ASP A 155 -12.42 12.12 4.63
CA ASP A 155 -13.03 12.99 3.65
C ASP A 155 -13.11 12.32 2.27
N ARG A 156 -13.87 12.91 1.33
CA ARG A 156 -13.88 12.49 -0.06
C ARG A 156 -12.67 13.05 -0.78
N ILE A 157 -12.01 12.19 -1.53
CA ILE A 157 -10.86 12.54 -2.36
C ILE A 157 -11.14 12.18 -3.81
N PHE A 158 -10.43 12.79 -4.75
CA PHE A 158 -10.57 12.48 -6.17
C PHE A 158 -9.86 11.17 -6.52
N ALA A 159 -8.65 10.96 -6.00
CA ALA A 159 -7.88 9.74 -6.24
C ALA A 159 -7.11 9.32 -4.97
N ALA A 160 -6.88 8.01 -4.84
CA ALA A 160 -6.05 7.44 -3.79
C ALA A 160 -4.59 7.35 -4.25
N CYS A 161 -3.65 7.61 -3.33
CA CYS A 161 -2.24 7.40 -3.57
C CYS A 161 -1.92 5.89 -3.50
N ALA A 162 -1.38 5.33 -4.58
CA ALA A 162 -1.04 3.91 -4.65
C ALA A 162 0.11 3.48 -3.71
N GLY A 163 0.75 4.42 -3.02
CA GLY A 163 1.75 4.14 -1.99
C GLY A 163 1.18 3.47 -0.75
N ALA A 164 -0.10 3.71 -0.40
CA ALA A 164 -0.82 3.04 0.66
C ALA A 164 -2.34 3.23 0.48
N ALA A 165 -2.99 2.36 -0.28
CA ALA A 165 -4.43 2.46 -0.55
C ALA A 165 -5.06 1.10 -0.80
N ILE A 166 -6.35 0.96 -0.43
CA ILE A 166 -7.16 -0.22 -0.73
C ILE A 166 -8.10 0.06 -1.89
N TYR A 167 -8.29 -0.94 -2.74
CA TYR A 167 -9.14 -0.91 -3.92
C TYR A 167 -10.10 -2.09 -3.94
N ARG A 168 -11.27 -1.92 -4.55
CA ARG A 168 -12.11 -3.06 -4.91
C ARG A 168 -11.56 -3.70 -6.18
N ARG A 169 -11.34 -5.01 -6.14
CA ARG A 169 -10.83 -5.75 -7.29
C ARG A 169 -11.71 -5.62 -8.53
N GLU A 170 -13.02 -5.57 -8.37
CA GLU A 170 -13.98 -5.48 -9.48
C GLU A 170 -13.77 -4.26 -10.40
N PHE A 171 -12.95 -3.29 -9.97
CA PHE A 171 -12.61 -2.09 -10.74
C PHE A 171 -11.14 -2.03 -11.18
N LEU A 172 -10.33 -3.04 -10.87
CA LEU A 172 -8.93 -3.18 -11.29
C LEU A 172 -8.83 -4.16 -12.47
#